data_eb5bd06a3a1822f53fe088c1b2cc6db1
#
_entry.id   eb5bd06a3a1822f53fe088c1b2cc6db1
#
_cell.length_a   1.000
_cell.length_b   1.000
_cell.length_c   1.000
_cell.angle_alpha   90.00
_cell.angle_beta   90.00
_cell.angle_gamma   90.00
#
_symmetry.space_group_name_H-M   'P 1'
#
loop_
_entity.id
_entity.type
_entity.pdbx_description
1 polymer ?
#
loop_
_entity_poly.entity_id
_entity_poly.type
_entity_poly.pdbx_seq_one_letter_code
_entity_poly.pdbx_strand_id
1 'polypeptide(L)'
;MRRKNVSKTSVSRRRFLIAGGAAAAASGLPGIATADEEQEKPKIKSYRTLGRTGFEVSDISIGGGGKEASLYRYAYDHGINYFDTAEEYGNGDNERKIGEALQHMDRKKVFITTKLLLKDEDTQQTILDRFGKCQERLRTDYVDGLYIHSAVKESALESAAFHGAVARLKADGRLRFAGVSNHGSRAQDEESMDKVLIAAAEDGRFDLMLIAYNFMNREKGDRVLAACKKNNVGTTAMKTAPGRVKMEPLDAENPSERYARYIDSQVEAGEKREDAIKEIQDYIAENEKAFADAKPFMEKHGITDREGLRTAGAQWVLSNPDMHTICIGFRDFDTIDRFLPLSGATMTRAQVLALDHYRVAASSLYCRHSCTECSGACPQAVPVSTVMRYAYYFTEQAREKHAMSKYRGLGYGDALPCDSCSGPCAGACPFGVNIKANVLAAHGLLTLA
;
A
#
# COMPACT_ATOMS: atom_id res chain seq x y z
N MET A 1 -42.81 29.41 37.32
CA MET A 1 -42.92 28.47 36.21
C MET A 1 -41.80 27.40 36.31
N ARG A 2 -42.16 26.19 36.70
CA ARG A 2 -41.19 25.07 36.92
C ARG A 2 -40.93 24.36 35.58
N ARG A 3 -39.67 24.30 35.14
CA ARG A 3 -39.24 23.43 34.01
C ARG A 3 -39.04 22.01 34.51
N LYS A 4 -39.78 21.07 33.91
CA LYS A 4 -39.62 19.62 34.19
C LYS A 4 -38.40 19.10 33.40
N ASN A 5 -37.44 18.50 34.13
CA ASN A 5 -36.36 17.69 33.58
C ASN A 5 -36.94 16.36 33.08
N VAL A 6 -36.73 16.02 31.82
CA VAL A 6 -36.97 14.69 31.26
C VAL A 6 -35.64 13.98 31.16
N SER A 7 -35.44 12.97 32.03
CA SER A 7 -34.27 12.10 31.97
C SER A 7 -34.43 11.10 30.80
N LYS A 8 -33.47 11.10 29.85
CA LYS A 8 -33.38 10.05 28.87
C LYS A 8 -32.63 8.86 29.45
N THR A 9 -33.31 7.81 29.79
CA THR A 9 -32.75 6.51 30.13
C THR A 9 -32.38 5.77 28.84
N SER A 10 -31.09 5.55 28.61
CA SER A 10 -30.58 4.67 27.52
C SER A 10 -30.80 3.21 27.92
N VAL A 11 -31.61 2.49 27.16
CA VAL A 11 -31.82 1.05 27.35
C VAL A 11 -30.69 0.31 26.60
N SER A 12 -29.87 -0.40 27.38
CA SER A 12 -28.81 -1.27 26.85
C SER A 12 -29.39 -2.43 26.03
N ARG A 13 -28.82 -2.72 24.85
CA ARG A 13 -29.19 -3.85 23.97
C ARG A 13 -29.18 -5.22 24.65
N ARG A 14 -28.57 -5.37 25.81
CA ARG A 14 -28.54 -6.62 26.61
C ARG A 14 -29.85 -6.98 27.29
N ARG A 15 -30.83 -6.08 27.45
CA ARG A 15 -32.09 -6.33 28.10
C ARG A 15 -33.25 -6.77 27.20
N PHE A 16 -33.06 -6.78 25.90
CA PHE A 16 -34.12 -7.16 24.95
C PHE A 16 -34.25 -8.67 24.70
N LEU A 17 -33.27 -9.49 25.14
CA LEU A 17 -33.25 -10.94 24.91
C LEU A 17 -33.72 -11.78 26.09
N ILE A 18 -34.18 -11.17 27.22
CA ILE A 18 -34.58 -11.91 28.41
C ILE A 18 -36.12 -11.95 28.63
N ALA A 19 -36.93 -11.29 27.80
CA ALA A 19 -38.37 -11.16 28.00
C ALA A 19 -39.24 -12.00 27.04
N GLY A 20 -38.76 -13.16 26.57
CA GLY A 20 -39.51 -14.02 25.63
C GLY A 20 -39.40 -15.52 25.93
N GLY A 21 -39.60 -15.95 27.16
CA GLY A 21 -39.49 -17.37 27.45
C GLY A 21 -40.13 -17.80 28.78
N ALA A 22 -41.44 -17.84 28.83
CA ALA A 22 -42.14 -18.58 29.87
C ALA A 22 -43.47 -19.12 29.35
N ALA A 23 -43.46 -20.34 28.86
CA ALA A 23 -44.51 -21.36 29.01
C ALA A 23 -44.33 -22.52 28.03
N ALA A 24 -43.69 -23.60 28.45
CA ALA A 24 -44.08 -24.98 28.04
C ALA A 24 -43.40 -25.96 29.02
N ALA A 25 -44.21 -26.71 29.74
CA ALA A 25 -43.80 -27.69 30.72
C ALA A 25 -43.40 -29.01 30.11
N ALA A 26 -42.38 -29.63 30.72
CA ALA A 26 -42.18 -31.06 30.87
C ALA A 26 -42.20 -32.01 29.64
N SER A 27 -41.00 -32.32 29.13
CA SER A 27 -40.61 -33.68 28.79
C SER A 27 -39.08 -33.75 28.76
N GLY A 28 -38.49 -34.68 29.51
CA GLY A 28 -37.06 -34.81 29.74
C GLY A 28 -36.29 -35.13 28.44
N LEU A 29 -35.43 -34.24 28.05
CA LEU A 29 -34.31 -34.47 27.13
C LEU A 29 -33.03 -33.99 27.82
N PRO A 30 -31.91 -34.70 27.68
CA PRO A 30 -30.66 -34.33 28.33
C PRO A 30 -30.21 -32.96 27.80
N GLY A 31 -29.76 -32.10 28.74
CA GLY A 31 -29.35 -30.76 28.48
C GLY A 31 -28.34 -30.67 27.36
N ILE A 32 -28.70 -29.96 26.32
CA ILE A 32 -27.75 -29.44 25.35
C ILE A 32 -27.00 -28.31 26.06
N ALA A 33 -25.82 -28.63 26.58
CA ALA A 33 -24.86 -27.63 26.95
C ALA A 33 -24.56 -26.84 25.68
N THR A 34 -25.11 -25.64 25.54
CA THR A 34 -24.58 -24.63 24.62
C THR A 34 -23.23 -24.22 25.19
N ALA A 35 -22.18 -24.97 24.86
CA ALA A 35 -20.85 -24.42 24.87
C ALA A 35 -20.90 -23.30 23.83
N ASP A 36 -20.80 -22.06 24.28
CA ASP A 36 -20.28 -20.98 23.44
C ASP A 36 -18.90 -21.47 23.02
N GLU A 37 -18.80 -22.10 21.85
CA GLU A 37 -17.52 -22.26 21.17
C GLU A 37 -17.00 -20.83 20.93
N GLU A 38 -16.14 -20.36 21.80
CA GLU A 38 -15.31 -19.21 21.54
C GLU A 38 -14.55 -19.53 20.25
N GLN A 39 -15.05 -19.03 19.12
CA GLN A 39 -14.39 -19.23 17.82
C GLN A 39 -12.96 -18.70 18.00
N GLU A 40 -12.01 -19.59 17.95
CA GLU A 40 -10.60 -19.25 18.07
C GLU A 40 -10.27 -18.19 17.00
N LYS A 41 -9.84 -17.02 17.46
CA LYS A 41 -9.53 -15.90 16.55
C LYS A 41 -8.44 -16.34 15.56
N PRO A 42 -8.53 -15.92 14.29
CA PRO A 42 -7.57 -16.30 13.27
C PRO A 42 -6.16 -15.87 13.67
N LYS A 43 -5.17 -16.71 13.36
CA LYS A 43 -3.74 -16.46 13.64
C LYS A 43 -2.91 -16.72 12.39
N ILE A 44 -1.67 -16.22 12.40
CA ILE A 44 -0.67 -16.56 11.40
C ILE A 44 -0.43 -18.07 11.41
N LYS A 45 -0.43 -18.68 10.21
CA LYS A 45 -0.24 -20.12 10.00
C LYS A 45 1.05 -20.44 9.27
N SER A 46 1.68 -19.44 8.61
CA SER A 46 2.86 -19.66 7.79
C SER A 46 3.96 -18.66 8.15
N TYR A 47 5.15 -19.19 8.33
CA TYR A 47 6.37 -18.43 8.51
C TYR A 47 7.36 -18.84 7.42
N ARG A 48 8.21 -17.91 6.98
CA ARG A 48 9.20 -18.11 5.92
C ARG A 48 10.55 -17.58 6.35
N THR A 49 11.63 -18.28 6.05
CA THR A 49 12.97 -17.78 6.35
C THR A 49 13.28 -16.55 5.49
N LEU A 50 13.46 -15.40 6.10
CA LEU A 50 13.65 -14.11 5.43
C LEU A 50 15.04 -14.00 4.81
N GLY A 51 15.25 -14.67 3.69
CA GLY A 51 16.53 -14.71 2.98
C GLY A 51 17.70 -15.05 3.92
N ARG A 52 18.84 -14.38 3.70
CA ARG A 52 20.06 -14.58 4.49
C ARG A 52 19.99 -14.09 5.94
N THR A 53 18.88 -13.44 6.34
CA THR A 53 18.73 -13.00 7.74
C THR A 53 18.55 -14.17 8.71
N GLY A 54 18.05 -15.29 8.22
CA GLY A 54 17.72 -16.47 9.02
C GLY A 54 16.50 -16.28 9.95
N PHE A 55 15.82 -15.15 9.90
CA PHE A 55 14.64 -14.89 10.72
C PHE A 55 13.39 -15.54 10.10
N GLU A 56 12.62 -16.26 10.91
CA GLU A 56 11.34 -16.83 10.51
C GLU A 56 10.26 -15.76 10.57
N VAL A 57 10.01 -15.10 9.44
CA VAL A 57 9.03 -14.01 9.32
C VAL A 57 7.63 -14.55 9.04
N SER A 58 6.61 -13.97 9.69
CA SER A 58 5.22 -14.22 9.33
C SER A 58 4.98 -13.79 7.88
N ASP A 59 4.27 -14.59 7.11
CA ASP A 59 3.99 -14.30 5.69
C ASP A 59 3.12 -13.04 5.49
N ILE A 60 2.46 -12.58 6.56
CA ILE A 60 1.76 -11.28 6.63
C ILE A 60 2.44 -10.43 7.69
N SER A 61 2.71 -9.15 7.36
CA SER A 61 3.38 -8.18 8.22
C SER A 61 2.67 -6.83 8.23
N ILE A 62 2.98 -5.99 9.23
CA ILE A 62 2.44 -4.63 9.33
C ILE A 62 3.37 -3.65 8.62
N GLY A 63 2.78 -2.87 7.69
CA GLY A 63 3.40 -1.69 7.10
C GLY A 63 3.09 -0.40 7.85
N GLY A 64 3.73 0.68 7.42
CA GLY A 64 3.59 2.01 8.01
C GLY A 64 2.19 2.63 7.90
N GLY A 65 1.25 2.15 8.66
CA GLY A 65 -0.14 2.63 8.65
C GLY A 65 -0.85 2.56 9.99
N GLY A 66 -0.32 1.80 10.95
CA GLY A 66 -0.87 1.70 12.30
C GLY A 66 -0.82 3.05 13.01
N LYS A 67 -1.99 3.52 13.46
CA LYS A 67 -2.12 4.79 14.19
C LYS A 67 -2.00 4.60 15.69
N GLU A 68 -2.21 3.38 16.19
CA GLU A 68 -2.30 3.07 17.62
C GLU A 68 -1.39 1.89 17.99
N ALA A 69 -0.75 1.98 19.15
CA ALA A 69 0.11 0.91 19.68
C ALA A 69 -0.66 -0.40 19.90
N SER A 70 -1.96 -0.31 20.20
CA SER A 70 -2.84 -1.46 20.39
C SER A 70 -2.96 -2.33 19.14
N LEU A 71 -2.90 -1.75 17.91
CA LEU A 71 -2.94 -2.52 16.68
C LEU A 71 -1.70 -3.40 16.50
N TYR A 72 -0.52 -2.88 16.84
CA TYR A 72 0.73 -3.65 16.80
C TYR A 72 0.74 -4.78 17.82
N ARG A 73 0.23 -4.53 19.04
CA ARG A 73 0.09 -5.58 20.06
C ARG A 73 -0.89 -6.66 19.63
N TYR A 74 -2.05 -6.26 19.13
CA TYR A 74 -3.05 -7.20 18.62
C TYR A 74 -2.47 -8.08 17.50
N ALA A 75 -1.77 -7.49 16.54
CA ALA A 75 -1.12 -8.23 15.47
C ALA A 75 -0.07 -9.21 15.99
N TYR A 76 0.77 -8.80 16.94
CA TYR A 76 1.76 -9.65 17.60
C TYR A 76 1.09 -10.85 18.32
N ASP A 77 0.02 -10.62 19.07
CA ASP A 77 -0.72 -11.66 19.78
C ASP A 77 -1.35 -12.68 18.81
N HIS A 78 -1.56 -12.31 17.54
CA HIS A 78 -2.05 -13.17 16.46
C HIS A 78 -0.93 -13.73 15.57
N GLY A 79 0.34 -13.56 15.96
CA GLY A 79 1.50 -14.19 15.34
C GLY A 79 2.22 -13.35 14.29
N ILE A 80 1.78 -12.11 14.00
CA ILE A 80 2.52 -11.20 13.12
C ILE A 80 3.78 -10.74 13.86
N ASN A 81 4.94 -10.94 13.23
CA ASN A 81 6.23 -10.68 13.88
C ASN A 81 7.17 -9.77 13.07
N TYR A 82 6.67 -9.07 12.04
CA TYR A 82 7.45 -8.12 11.27
C TYR A 82 6.72 -6.79 11.19
N PHE A 83 7.40 -5.69 11.60
CA PHE A 83 6.86 -4.33 11.63
C PHE A 83 7.75 -3.40 10.82
N ASP A 84 7.15 -2.83 9.77
CA ASP A 84 7.84 -1.91 8.86
C ASP A 84 7.43 -0.47 9.13
N THR A 85 8.42 0.40 9.33
CA THR A 85 8.23 1.83 9.54
C THR A 85 9.25 2.66 8.75
N ALA A 86 9.30 3.96 8.98
CA ALA A 86 10.28 4.91 8.45
C ALA A 86 10.27 6.19 9.29
N GLU A 87 11.41 6.91 9.32
CA GLU A 87 11.51 8.21 10.01
C GLU A 87 10.46 9.23 9.56
N GLU A 88 10.08 9.19 8.25
CA GLU A 88 9.11 10.11 7.68
C GLU A 88 7.64 9.78 8.00
N TYR A 89 7.34 8.57 8.49
CA TYR A 89 5.95 8.17 8.69
C TYR A 89 5.34 8.91 9.88
N GLY A 90 4.52 9.93 9.55
CA GLY A 90 3.94 10.83 10.55
C GLY A 90 4.98 11.62 11.35
N ASN A 91 6.12 12.00 10.73
CA ASN A 91 7.25 12.64 11.41
C ASN A 91 7.74 11.82 12.62
N GLY A 92 7.88 10.52 12.44
CA GLY A 92 8.32 9.58 13.47
C GLY A 92 7.22 9.13 14.45
N ASP A 93 5.98 9.57 14.27
CA ASP A 93 4.88 9.12 15.14
C ASP A 93 4.61 7.62 15.00
N ASN A 94 4.73 7.08 13.79
CA ASN A 94 4.58 5.65 13.58
C ASN A 94 5.64 4.84 14.33
N GLU A 95 6.90 5.29 14.36
CA GLU A 95 7.97 4.68 15.16
C GLU A 95 7.66 4.76 16.67
N ARG A 96 7.10 5.89 17.18
CA ARG A 96 6.70 6.00 18.59
C ARG A 96 5.60 5.01 18.96
N LYS A 97 4.61 4.79 18.07
CA LYS A 97 3.54 3.81 18.32
C LYS A 97 4.07 2.38 18.34
N ILE A 98 5.01 2.03 17.46
CA ILE A 98 5.69 0.74 17.54
C ILE A 98 6.51 0.64 18.84
N GLY A 99 7.27 1.68 19.20
CA GLY A 99 8.07 1.72 20.42
C GLY A 99 7.23 1.57 21.70
N GLU A 100 6.02 2.15 21.73
CA GLU A 100 5.04 1.96 22.80
C GLU A 100 4.55 0.51 22.85
N ALA A 101 4.24 -0.10 21.71
CA ALA A 101 3.79 -1.48 21.64
C ALA A 101 4.87 -2.47 22.07
N LEU A 102 6.14 -2.23 21.69
CA LEU A 102 7.28 -3.10 22.00
C LEU A 102 7.53 -3.30 23.51
N GLN A 103 7.08 -2.37 24.36
CA GLN A 103 7.19 -2.51 25.81
C GLN A 103 6.37 -3.68 26.36
N HIS A 104 5.49 -4.25 25.53
CA HIS A 104 4.59 -5.36 25.87
C HIS A 104 4.83 -6.60 25.02
N MET A 105 5.99 -6.67 24.33
CA MET A 105 6.34 -7.76 23.43
C MET A 105 7.73 -8.32 23.76
N ASP A 106 7.98 -9.56 23.39
CA ASP A 106 9.34 -10.09 23.36
C ASP A 106 10.08 -9.52 22.13
N ARG A 107 10.97 -8.55 22.37
CA ARG A 107 11.74 -7.88 21.30
C ARG A 107 12.49 -8.85 20.40
N LYS A 108 12.92 -9.99 20.90
CA LYS A 108 13.67 -11.00 20.13
C LYS A 108 12.80 -11.77 19.15
N LYS A 109 11.47 -11.75 19.35
CA LYS A 109 10.51 -12.40 18.47
C LYS A 109 9.94 -11.47 17.39
N VAL A 110 10.36 -10.22 17.39
CA VAL A 110 9.87 -9.21 16.44
C VAL A 110 11.01 -8.71 15.57
N PHE A 111 10.80 -8.68 14.25
CA PHE A 111 11.68 -8.08 13.28
C PHE A 111 11.20 -6.67 12.93
N ILE A 112 12.02 -5.67 13.20
CA ILE A 112 11.68 -4.27 12.99
C ILE A 112 12.54 -3.68 11.91
N THR A 113 11.91 -3.02 10.95
CA THR A 113 12.60 -2.25 9.92
C THR A 113 12.21 -0.79 9.97
N THR A 114 13.21 0.09 9.81
CA THR A 114 12.98 1.53 9.56
C THR A 114 13.75 1.97 8.32
N LYS A 115 13.53 3.20 7.87
CA LYS A 115 14.06 3.70 6.59
C LYS A 115 14.49 5.14 6.72
N LEU A 116 15.58 5.48 6.03
CA LEU A 116 16.04 6.85 5.86
C LEU A 116 16.00 7.25 4.38
N LEU A 117 15.38 8.36 4.09
CA LEU A 117 15.49 8.99 2.77
C LEU A 117 16.86 9.66 2.70
N LEU A 118 17.74 9.15 1.84
CA LEU A 118 19.07 9.74 1.67
C LEU A 118 18.97 11.10 0.98
N LYS A 119 19.83 12.01 1.39
CA LYS A 119 19.98 13.37 0.86
C LYS A 119 21.40 13.52 0.37
N ASP A 120 21.60 14.40 -0.60
CA ASP A 120 22.94 14.65 -1.19
C ASP A 120 23.94 15.15 -0.16
N GLU A 121 23.48 15.92 0.85
CA GLU A 121 24.31 16.45 1.93
C GLU A 121 24.56 15.45 3.09
N ASP A 122 24.01 14.24 3.03
CA ASP A 122 24.18 13.28 4.13
C ASP A 122 25.65 12.86 4.28
N THR A 123 26.13 12.96 5.52
CA THR A 123 27.40 12.37 5.96
C THR A 123 27.12 11.12 6.78
N GLN A 124 28.16 10.31 7.00
CA GLN A 124 28.06 9.17 7.92
C GLN A 124 27.48 9.58 9.28
N GLN A 125 27.93 10.73 9.83
CA GLN A 125 27.48 11.20 11.13
C GLN A 125 26.00 11.59 11.11
N THR A 126 25.52 12.31 10.08
CA THR A 126 24.10 12.68 9.99
C THR A 126 23.18 11.46 9.89
N ILE A 127 23.61 10.40 9.21
CA ILE A 127 22.89 9.12 9.14
C ILE A 127 22.86 8.43 10.51
N LEU A 128 24.00 8.39 11.22
CA LEU A 128 24.07 7.84 12.58
C LEU A 128 23.14 8.59 13.55
N ASP A 129 23.10 9.93 13.48
CA ASP A 129 22.25 10.77 14.32
C ASP A 129 20.76 10.55 14.01
N ARG A 130 20.39 10.48 12.72
CA ARG A 130 19.00 10.19 12.29
C ARG A 130 18.57 8.79 12.72
N PHE A 131 19.44 7.80 12.58
CA PHE A 131 19.17 6.45 13.06
C PHE A 131 19.02 6.40 14.59
N GLY A 132 19.84 7.15 15.33
CA GLY A 132 19.71 7.28 16.79
C GLY A 132 18.32 7.79 17.19
N LYS A 133 17.81 8.82 16.49
CA LYS A 133 16.44 9.32 16.70
C LYS A 133 15.37 8.25 16.36
N CYS A 134 15.59 7.40 15.35
CA CYS A 134 14.69 6.28 15.08
C CYS A 134 14.66 5.29 16.26
N GLN A 135 15.82 4.93 16.79
CA GLN A 135 15.92 4.03 17.97
C GLN A 135 15.25 4.62 19.21
N GLU A 136 15.44 5.91 19.48
CA GLU A 136 14.77 6.61 20.61
C GLU A 136 13.26 6.51 20.48
N ARG A 137 12.71 6.79 19.29
CA ARG A 137 11.27 6.68 19.05
C ARG A 137 10.75 5.23 19.14
N LEU A 138 11.53 4.27 18.65
CA LEU A 138 11.22 2.83 18.72
C LEU A 138 11.45 2.24 20.12
N ARG A 139 12.10 2.97 21.06
CA ARG A 139 12.41 2.52 22.41
C ARG A 139 13.10 1.16 22.43
N THR A 140 14.12 0.98 21.59
CA THR A 140 14.84 -0.28 21.42
C THR A 140 16.33 -0.04 21.24
N ASP A 141 17.17 -0.93 21.77
CA ASP A 141 18.62 -0.82 21.67
C ASP A 141 19.14 -1.23 20.28
N TYR A 142 18.35 -1.96 19.50
CA TYR A 142 18.71 -2.36 18.14
C TYR A 142 17.49 -2.37 17.20
N VAL A 143 17.77 -2.19 15.91
CA VAL A 143 16.82 -2.35 14.81
C VAL A 143 17.28 -3.49 13.92
N ASP A 144 16.35 -4.32 13.44
CA ASP A 144 16.72 -5.47 12.62
C ASP A 144 17.12 -5.06 11.20
N GLY A 145 16.41 -4.12 10.57
CA GLY A 145 16.71 -3.66 9.23
C GLY A 145 16.67 -2.15 9.06
N LEU A 146 17.69 -1.58 8.40
CA LEU A 146 17.71 -0.20 7.95
C LEU A 146 17.67 -0.15 6.43
N TYR A 147 16.65 0.50 5.87
CA TYR A 147 16.50 0.64 4.43
C TYR A 147 16.95 2.01 3.91
N ILE A 148 17.58 2.01 2.73
CA ILE A 148 17.54 3.21 1.88
C ILE A 148 16.08 3.38 1.42
N HIS A 149 15.46 4.48 1.82
CA HIS A 149 14.06 4.73 1.55
C HIS A 149 13.86 5.26 0.13
N SER A 150 13.16 4.50 -0.71
CA SER A 150 12.80 4.95 -2.05
C SER A 150 14.01 5.24 -2.94
N ALA A 151 14.99 4.33 -2.97
CA ALA A 151 16.12 4.44 -3.88
C ALA A 151 15.63 4.40 -5.34
N VAL A 152 15.83 5.49 -6.09
CA VAL A 152 15.31 5.68 -7.45
C VAL A 152 16.42 5.76 -8.50
N LYS A 153 17.68 5.63 -8.08
CA LYS A 153 18.88 5.56 -8.93
C LYS A 153 19.85 4.54 -8.36
N GLU A 154 20.58 3.84 -9.21
CA GLU A 154 21.65 2.95 -8.78
C GLU A 154 22.72 3.70 -7.98
N SER A 155 22.99 4.97 -8.32
CA SER A 155 23.95 5.78 -7.55
C SER A 155 23.60 5.94 -6.06
N ALA A 156 22.32 5.83 -5.67
CA ALA A 156 21.94 5.86 -4.26
C ALA A 156 22.44 4.60 -3.51
N LEU A 157 22.69 3.49 -4.22
CA LEU A 157 23.21 2.26 -3.66
C LEU A 157 24.68 2.40 -3.27
N GLU A 158 25.40 3.35 -3.87
CA GLU A 158 26.84 3.58 -3.66
C GLU A 158 27.14 4.61 -2.57
N SER A 159 26.15 5.06 -1.80
CA SER A 159 26.33 6.06 -0.75
C SER A 159 27.37 5.63 0.29
N ALA A 160 28.57 6.18 0.23
CA ALA A 160 29.63 5.93 1.21
C ALA A 160 29.19 6.31 2.64
N ALA A 161 28.40 7.39 2.77
CA ALA A 161 27.82 7.83 4.04
C ALA A 161 26.91 6.75 4.65
N PHE A 162 26.02 6.16 3.83
CA PHE A 162 25.12 5.11 4.29
C PHE A 162 25.89 3.84 4.68
N HIS A 163 26.78 3.37 3.82
CA HIS A 163 27.56 2.14 4.11
C HIS A 163 28.48 2.30 5.30
N GLY A 164 29.13 3.45 5.47
CA GLY A 164 29.94 3.75 6.66
C GLY A 164 29.11 3.74 7.94
N ALA A 165 27.89 4.34 7.89
CA ALA A 165 26.99 4.30 9.04
C ALA A 165 26.48 2.87 9.33
N VAL A 166 26.09 2.11 8.31
CA VAL A 166 25.67 0.70 8.46
C VAL A 166 26.77 -0.15 9.08
N ALA A 167 28.01 -0.03 8.59
CA ALA A 167 29.15 -0.79 9.14
C ALA A 167 29.37 -0.46 10.62
N ARG A 168 29.33 0.82 10.98
CA ARG A 168 29.45 1.27 12.37
C ARG A 168 28.32 0.73 13.25
N LEU A 169 27.07 0.88 12.80
CA LEU A 169 25.89 0.42 13.55
C LEU A 169 25.88 -1.11 13.74
N LYS A 170 26.33 -1.87 12.74
CA LYS A 170 26.48 -3.33 12.85
C LYS A 170 27.57 -3.69 13.86
N ALA A 171 28.70 -3.00 13.85
CA ALA A 171 29.79 -3.20 14.80
C ALA A 171 29.37 -2.89 16.25
N ASP A 172 28.54 -1.86 16.44
CA ASP A 172 28.01 -1.48 17.74
C ASP A 172 26.84 -2.37 18.21
N GLY A 173 26.39 -3.35 17.39
CA GLY A 173 25.25 -4.21 17.69
C GLY A 173 23.88 -3.51 17.62
N ARG A 174 23.83 -2.30 17.07
CA ARG A 174 22.63 -1.47 16.97
C ARG A 174 21.78 -1.75 15.72
N LEU A 175 22.38 -2.34 14.69
CA LEU A 175 21.72 -2.72 13.43
C LEU A 175 22.16 -4.14 13.05
N ARG A 176 21.22 -4.93 12.53
CA ARG A 176 21.51 -6.29 12.06
C ARG A 176 21.69 -6.36 10.54
N PHE A 177 20.78 -5.77 9.78
CA PHE A 177 20.69 -5.93 8.33
C PHE A 177 20.46 -4.59 7.62
N ALA A 178 20.93 -4.49 6.36
CA ALA A 178 20.66 -3.35 5.48
C ALA A 178 19.70 -3.76 4.36
N GLY A 179 18.92 -2.80 3.88
CA GLY A 179 17.96 -3.05 2.80
C GLY A 179 17.72 -1.86 1.89
N VAL A 180 16.98 -2.12 0.81
CA VAL A 180 16.57 -1.10 -0.16
C VAL A 180 15.07 -1.19 -0.39
N SER A 181 14.40 -0.05 -0.43
CA SER A 181 13.01 0.05 -0.87
C SER A 181 12.90 0.91 -2.13
N ASN A 182 12.03 0.50 -3.04
CA ASN A 182 11.70 1.29 -4.21
C ASN A 182 10.24 1.07 -4.60
N HIS A 183 9.51 2.14 -4.81
CA HIS A 183 8.14 2.12 -5.34
C HIS A 183 7.97 3.00 -6.59
N GLY A 184 9.05 3.25 -7.29
CA GLY A 184 9.09 3.91 -8.58
C GLY A 184 9.60 5.34 -8.54
N SER A 185 9.95 5.80 -9.72
CA SER A 185 10.54 7.09 -9.97
C SER A 185 9.60 8.25 -9.61
N ARG A 186 10.20 9.39 -9.31
CA ARG A 186 9.52 10.66 -9.01
C ARG A 186 9.90 11.77 -10.01
N ALA A 187 10.88 11.49 -10.88
CA ALA A 187 11.37 12.40 -11.91
C ALA A 187 11.76 11.60 -13.18
N GLN A 188 11.93 12.29 -14.30
CA GLN A 188 12.28 11.65 -15.58
C GLN A 188 13.67 11.03 -15.60
N ASP A 189 14.60 11.60 -14.86
CA ASP A 189 15.99 11.14 -14.76
C ASP A 189 16.18 9.98 -13.78
N GLU A 190 15.11 9.48 -13.18
CA GLU A 190 15.12 8.37 -12.25
C GLU A 190 14.95 7.03 -12.99
N GLU A 191 15.55 5.99 -12.44
CA GLU A 191 15.61 4.67 -13.06
C GLU A 191 14.40 3.81 -12.68
N SER A 192 14.12 2.78 -13.49
CA SER A 192 13.03 1.87 -13.21
C SER A 192 13.29 1.04 -11.94
N MET A 193 12.23 0.68 -11.22
CA MET A 193 12.32 -0.06 -9.95
C MET A 193 13.13 -1.35 -10.09
N ASP A 194 12.88 -2.12 -11.15
CA ASP A 194 13.54 -3.40 -11.36
C ASP A 194 15.03 -3.22 -11.60
N LYS A 195 15.45 -2.20 -12.35
CA LYS A 195 16.88 -1.91 -12.58
C LYS A 195 17.58 -1.66 -11.25
N VAL A 196 17.08 -0.74 -10.43
CA VAL A 196 17.69 -0.38 -9.14
C VAL A 196 17.67 -1.55 -8.15
N LEU A 197 16.55 -2.28 -8.03
CA LEU A 197 16.45 -3.37 -7.06
C LEU A 197 17.20 -4.63 -7.49
N ILE A 198 17.37 -4.89 -8.78
CA ILE A 198 18.25 -5.98 -9.27
C ILE A 198 19.70 -5.63 -8.95
N ALA A 199 20.16 -4.41 -9.25
CA ALA A 199 21.50 -3.96 -8.89
C ALA A 199 21.73 -4.08 -7.38
N ALA A 200 20.77 -3.67 -6.54
CA ALA A 200 20.87 -3.82 -5.10
C ALA A 200 20.93 -5.30 -4.63
N ALA A 201 20.18 -6.21 -5.28
CA ALA A 201 20.22 -7.63 -4.95
C ALA A 201 21.57 -8.29 -5.32
N GLU A 202 22.23 -7.81 -6.37
CA GLU A 202 23.51 -8.30 -6.87
C GLU A 202 24.72 -7.67 -6.17
N ASP A 203 24.54 -6.51 -5.54
CA ASP A 203 25.57 -5.75 -4.81
C ASP A 203 26.19 -6.53 -3.63
N GLY A 204 25.41 -7.37 -2.98
CA GLY A 204 25.86 -8.18 -1.83
C GLY A 204 25.84 -7.47 -0.48
N ARG A 205 25.78 -6.14 -0.43
CA ARG A 205 25.70 -5.32 0.81
C ARG A 205 24.30 -5.23 1.39
N PHE A 206 23.26 -5.52 0.60
CA PHE A 206 21.88 -5.41 1.00
C PHE A 206 21.25 -6.79 1.26
N ASP A 207 20.68 -6.95 2.43
CA ASP A 207 20.11 -8.19 2.93
C ASP A 207 18.59 -8.29 2.70
N LEU A 208 17.93 -7.14 2.47
CA LEU A 208 16.49 -7.00 2.45
C LEU A 208 16.01 -6.12 1.29
N MET A 209 14.89 -6.51 0.65
CA MET A 209 14.22 -5.74 -0.40
C MET A 209 12.75 -5.51 -0.07
N LEU A 210 12.29 -4.25 -0.20
CA LEU A 210 10.88 -3.88 -0.11
C LEU A 210 10.39 -3.44 -1.50
N ILE A 211 9.51 -4.25 -2.11
CA ILE A 211 9.19 -4.24 -3.54
C ILE A 211 7.71 -3.88 -3.74
N ALA A 212 7.39 -2.98 -4.68
CA ALA A 212 6.01 -2.80 -5.13
C ALA A 212 5.61 -3.97 -6.05
N TYR A 213 4.75 -4.87 -5.54
CA TYR A 213 4.43 -6.11 -6.24
C TYR A 213 2.95 -6.48 -6.11
N ASN A 214 2.29 -6.67 -7.25
CA ASN A 214 0.92 -7.18 -7.35
C ASN A 214 0.68 -7.82 -8.73
N PHE A 215 -0.44 -8.49 -8.89
CA PHE A 215 -0.76 -9.22 -10.13
C PHE A 215 -0.92 -8.33 -11.37
N MET A 216 -1.12 -7.01 -11.21
CA MET A 216 -1.21 -6.05 -12.32
C MET A 216 0.16 -5.56 -12.82
N ASN A 217 1.21 -5.59 -11.97
CA ASN A 217 2.56 -5.13 -12.33
C ASN A 217 3.62 -6.20 -12.01
N ARG A 218 3.30 -7.46 -12.26
CA ARG A 218 4.14 -8.59 -11.87
C ARG A 218 5.48 -8.65 -12.60
N GLU A 219 5.54 -8.24 -13.85
CA GLU A 219 6.70 -8.49 -14.73
C GLU A 219 8.00 -7.89 -14.19
N LYS A 220 7.95 -6.65 -13.70
CA LYS A 220 9.12 -6.01 -13.06
C LYS A 220 9.47 -6.66 -11.71
N GLY A 221 8.44 -6.97 -10.92
CA GLY A 221 8.61 -7.62 -9.63
C GLY A 221 9.18 -9.04 -9.74
N ASP A 222 8.72 -9.83 -10.71
CA ASP A 222 9.22 -11.20 -10.95
C ASP A 222 10.74 -11.21 -11.26
N ARG A 223 11.22 -10.21 -12.04
CA ARG A 223 12.67 -10.07 -12.29
C ARG A 223 13.46 -9.75 -11.03
N VAL A 224 12.93 -8.85 -10.19
CA VAL A 224 13.55 -8.52 -8.89
C VAL A 224 13.56 -9.73 -7.96
N LEU A 225 12.44 -10.47 -7.88
CA LEU A 225 12.36 -11.68 -7.05
C LEU A 225 13.36 -12.76 -7.49
N ALA A 226 13.53 -12.95 -8.80
CA ALA A 226 14.53 -13.87 -9.33
C ALA A 226 15.97 -13.48 -8.91
N ALA A 227 16.31 -12.18 -8.96
CA ALA A 227 17.60 -11.69 -8.48
C ALA A 227 17.76 -11.85 -6.96
N CYS A 228 16.71 -11.55 -6.18
CA CYS A 228 16.71 -11.75 -4.73
C CYS A 228 16.89 -13.22 -4.35
N LYS A 229 16.18 -14.13 -5.02
CA LYS A 229 16.32 -15.58 -4.81
C LYS A 229 17.75 -16.06 -5.06
N LYS A 230 18.32 -15.67 -6.21
CA LYS A 230 19.71 -16.03 -6.59
C LYS A 230 20.72 -15.59 -5.53
N ASN A 231 20.51 -14.44 -4.91
CA ASN A 231 21.42 -13.83 -3.95
C ASN A 231 20.99 -14.02 -2.48
N ASN A 232 19.96 -14.85 -2.22
CA ASN A 232 19.41 -15.11 -0.88
C ASN A 232 19.04 -13.82 -0.11
N VAL A 233 18.41 -12.86 -0.79
CA VAL A 233 17.95 -11.58 -0.22
C VAL A 233 16.52 -11.72 0.28
N GLY A 234 16.22 -11.26 1.49
CA GLY A 234 14.88 -11.28 2.06
C GLY A 234 13.93 -10.30 1.34
N THR A 235 12.72 -10.74 1.00
CA THR A 235 11.76 -9.98 0.19
C THR A 235 10.49 -9.65 0.97
N THR A 236 10.06 -8.40 0.87
CA THR A 236 8.80 -7.90 1.43
C THR A 236 8.02 -7.21 0.33
N ALA A 237 6.73 -7.55 0.14
CA ALA A 237 5.88 -6.86 -0.83
C ALA A 237 5.10 -5.71 -0.21
N MET A 238 5.05 -4.60 -0.89
CA MET A 238 4.09 -3.52 -0.68
C MET A 238 3.21 -3.33 -1.91
N LYS A 239 2.07 -2.62 -1.80
CA LYS A 239 1.15 -2.36 -2.91
C LYS A 239 0.59 -3.65 -3.52
N THR A 240 0.26 -4.62 -2.68
CA THR A 240 -0.21 -5.95 -3.07
C THR A 240 -1.56 -5.97 -3.78
N ALA A 241 -2.34 -4.89 -3.66
CA ALA A 241 -3.59 -4.71 -4.40
C ALA A 241 -3.46 -3.56 -5.41
N PRO A 242 -4.05 -3.69 -6.60
CA PRO A 242 -4.14 -2.58 -7.55
C PRO A 242 -5.08 -1.51 -7.01
N GLY A 243 -4.77 -0.26 -7.32
CA GLY A 243 -5.65 0.88 -7.06
C GLY A 243 -5.93 1.64 -8.34
N ARG A 244 -7.07 2.28 -8.41
CA ARG A 244 -7.48 3.13 -9.54
C ARG A 244 -8.04 4.45 -9.05
N VAL A 245 -7.98 5.46 -9.88
CA VAL A 245 -8.76 6.68 -9.67
C VAL A 245 -10.20 6.38 -10.08
N LYS A 246 -11.12 6.43 -9.12
CA LYS A 246 -12.55 6.29 -9.41
C LYS A 246 -13.02 7.52 -10.19
N MET A 247 -13.63 7.28 -11.33
CA MET A 247 -14.29 8.34 -12.09
C MET A 247 -15.68 8.58 -11.50
N GLU A 248 -16.04 9.85 -11.34
CA GLU A 248 -17.39 10.27 -10.97
C GLU A 248 -18.26 10.30 -12.24
N PRO A 249 -19.58 10.10 -12.13
CA PRO A 249 -20.47 10.35 -13.24
C PRO A 249 -20.35 11.81 -13.74
N LEU A 250 -20.36 12.02 -15.05
CA LEU A 250 -20.36 13.36 -15.63
C LEU A 250 -21.80 13.86 -15.76
N ASP A 251 -22.12 14.96 -15.08
CA ASP A 251 -23.23 15.81 -15.43
C ASP A 251 -22.73 16.82 -16.49
N ALA A 252 -23.19 16.69 -17.73
CA ALA A 252 -22.71 17.51 -18.84
C ALA A 252 -23.24 18.96 -18.75
N GLU A 253 -24.36 19.19 -18.08
CA GLU A 253 -24.97 20.54 -17.91
C GLU A 253 -24.31 21.28 -16.74
N ASN A 254 -24.01 20.54 -15.65
CA ASN A 254 -23.38 21.05 -14.44
C ASN A 254 -22.16 20.17 -14.06
N PRO A 255 -21.07 20.18 -14.85
CA PRO A 255 -19.91 19.36 -14.56
C PRO A 255 -19.29 19.75 -13.22
N SER A 256 -18.83 18.74 -12.47
CA SER A 256 -18.02 19.00 -11.27
C SER A 256 -16.83 19.89 -11.65
N GLU A 257 -16.32 20.65 -10.70
CA GLU A 257 -15.17 21.56 -10.92
C GLU A 257 -14.00 20.88 -11.65
N ARG A 258 -13.75 19.61 -11.33
CA ARG A 258 -12.75 18.78 -11.96
C ARG A 258 -12.99 18.58 -13.46
N TYR A 259 -14.22 18.26 -13.85
CA TYR A 259 -14.57 18.09 -15.27
C TYR A 259 -14.68 19.42 -15.99
N ALA A 260 -15.17 20.46 -15.32
CA ALA A 260 -15.21 21.81 -15.85
C ALA A 260 -13.82 22.29 -16.27
N ARG A 261 -12.83 22.16 -15.39
CA ARG A 261 -11.42 22.52 -15.69
C ARG A 261 -10.86 21.74 -16.90
N TYR A 262 -11.15 20.44 -16.99
CA TYR A 262 -10.73 19.65 -18.15
C TYR A 262 -11.38 20.17 -19.43
N ILE A 263 -12.71 20.34 -19.42
CA ILE A 263 -13.47 20.82 -20.57
C ILE A 263 -12.95 22.20 -21.00
N ASP A 264 -12.77 23.12 -20.06
CA ASP A 264 -12.31 24.47 -20.35
C ASP A 264 -10.89 24.46 -20.94
N SER A 265 -10.01 23.59 -20.42
CA SER A 265 -8.63 23.45 -20.98
C SER A 265 -8.63 22.92 -22.41
N GLN A 266 -9.54 22.00 -22.77
CA GLN A 266 -9.65 21.50 -24.15
C GLN A 266 -10.20 22.58 -25.08
N VAL A 267 -11.17 23.36 -24.62
CA VAL A 267 -11.74 24.50 -25.37
C VAL A 267 -10.67 25.59 -25.59
N GLU A 268 -9.86 25.89 -24.58
CA GLU A 268 -8.72 26.81 -24.72
C GLU A 268 -7.66 26.28 -25.69
N ALA A 269 -7.50 24.95 -25.78
CA ALA A 269 -6.62 24.29 -26.76
C ALA A 269 -7.23 24.24 -28.19
N GLY A 270 -8.47 24.73 -28.38
CA GLY A 270 -9.14 24.83 -29.68
C GLY A 270 -10.08 23.67 -29.99
N GLU A 271 -10.37 22.79 -29.04
CA GLU A 271 -11.38 21.74 -29.21
C GLU A 271 -12.80 22.28 -28.96
N LYS A 272 -13.81 21.59 -29.52
CA LYS A 272 -15.19 21.91 -29.21
C LYS A 272 -15.58 21.37 -27.84
N ARG A 273 -16.37 22.12 -27.08
CA ARG A 273 -16.87 21.72 -25.77
C ARG A 273 -17.58 20.36 -25.79
N GLU A 274 -18.34 20.09 -26.85
CA GLU A 274 -19.05 18.82 -27.02
C GLU A 274 -18.07 17.64 -27.18
N ASP A 275 -16.96 17.84 -27.88
CA ASP A 275 -15.94 16.80 -28.11
C ASP A 275 -15.21 16.48 -26.79
N ALA A 276 -14.86 17.49 -26.00
CA ALA A 276 -14.26 17.31 -24.68
C ALA A 276 -15.20 16.59 -23.69
N ILE A 277 -16.49 16.93 -23.70
CA ILE A 277 -17.52 16.24 -22.91
C ILE A 277 -17.62 14.77 -23.35
N LYS A 278 -17.67 14.54 -24.65
CA LYS A 278 -17.75 13.19 -25.22
C LYS A 278 -16.53 12.35 -24.83
N GLU A 279 -15.33 12.89 -24.85
CA GLU A 279 -14.11 12.18 -24.43
C GLU A 279 -14.21 11.69 -22.98
N ILE A 280 -14.71 12.54 -22.06
CA ILE A 280 -14.94 12.15 -20.66
C ILE A 280 -16.00 11.03 -20.58
N GLN A 281 -17.10 11.16 -21.32
CA GLN A 281 -18.17 10.15 -21.32
C GLN A 281 -17.68 8.81 -21.85
N ASP A 282 -16.93 8.80 -22.96
CA ASP A 282 -16.35 7.60 -23.56
C ASP A 282 -15.38 6.94 -22.57
N TYR A 283 -14.53 7.73 -21.89
CA TYR A 283 -13.61 7.20 -20.88
C TYR A 283 -14.33 6.61 -19.66
N ILE A 284 -15.41 7.25 -19.17
CA ILE A 284 -16.23 6.69 -18.09
C ILE A 284 -16.86 5.37 -18.53
N ALA A 285 -17.44 5.35 -19.74
CA ALA A 285 -18.09 4.15 -20.30
C ALA A 285 -17.10 2.98 -20.49
N GLU A 286 -15.89 3.24 -20.97
CA GLU A 286 -14.83 2.23 -21.06
C GLU A 286 -14.47 1.66 -19.69
N ASN A 287 -14.37 2.52 -18.66
CA ASN A 287 -14.13 2.10 -17.28
C ASN A 287 -15.25 1.19 -16.76
N GLU A 288 -16.51 1.59 -16.95
CA GLU A 288 -17.67 0.81 -16.52
C GLU A 288 -17.74 -0.54 -17.26
N LYS A 289 -17.49 -0.54 -18.56
CA LYS A 289 -17.46 -1.76 -19.38
C LYS A 289 -16.38 -2.73 -18.91
N ALA A 290 -15.15 -2.26 -18.69
CA ALA A 290 -14.06 -3.11 -18.22
C ALA A 290 -14.38 -3.80 -16.88
N PHE A 291 -15.12 -3.10 -16.00
CA PHE A 291 -15.61 -3.71 -14.75
C PHE A 291 -16.76 -4.67 -14.98
N ALA A 292 -17.72 -4.31 -15.82
CA ALA A 292 -18.84 -5.16 -16.16
C ALA A 292 -18.36 -6.49 -16.78
N ASP A 293 -17.37 -6.44 -17.65
CA ASP A 293 -16.79 -7.62 -18.31
C ASP A 293 -16.06 -8.55 -17.32
N ALA A 294 -15.36 -7.98 -16.32
CA ALA A 294 -14.66 -8.76 -15.30
C ALA A 294 -15.59 -9.28 -14.17
N LYS A 295 -16.67 -8.56 -13.88
CA LYS A 295 -17.53 -8.77 -12.70
C LYS A 295 -18.12 -10.20 -12.61
N PRO A 296 -18.76 -10.78 -13.64
CA PRO A 296 -19.35 -12.12 -13.52
C PRO A 296 -18.32 -13.19 -13.20
N PHE A 297 -17.10 -13.04 -13.73
CA PHE A 297 -16.02 -13.98 -13.49
C PHE A 297 -15.47 -13.84 -12.06
N MET A 298 -15.32 -12.61 -11.58
CA MET A 298 -14.86 -12.32 -10.21
C MET A 298 -15.87 -12.82 -9.17
N GLU A 299 -17.18 -12.53 -9.36
CA GLU A 299 -18.24 -12.98 -8.46
C GLU A 299 -18.32 -14.50 -8.34
N LYS A 300 -18.17 -15.21 -9.47
CA LYS A 300 -18.10 -16.68 -9.49
C LYS A 300 -16.98 -17.25 -8.60
N HIS A 301 -15.93 -16.47 -8.36
CA HIS A 301 -14.78 -16.87 -7.55
C HIS A 301 -14.72 -16.15 -6.19
N GLY A 302 -15.86 -15.58 -5.75
CA GLY A 302 -15.99 -14.94 -4.44
C GLY A 302 -15.33 -13.57 -4.32
N ILE A 303 -14.95 -12.94 -5.43
CA ILE A 303 -14.39 -11.58 -5.47
C ILE A 303 -15.54 -10.62 -5.83
N THR A 304 -16.36 -10.28 -4.83
CA THR A 304 -17.61 -9.55 -5.06
C THR A 304 -17.49 -8.03 -4.91
N ASP A 305 -16.45 -7.58 -4.25
CA ASP A 305 -16.24 -6.17 -3.96
C ASP A 305 -14.74 -5.79 -3.95
N ARG A 306 -14.47 -4.54 -3.58
CA ARG A 306 -13.12 -3.98 -3.49
C ARG A 306 -12.25 -4.69 -2.43
N GLU A 307 -12.83 -5.02 -1.29
CA GLU A 307 -12.10 -5.70 -0.22
C GLU A 307 -11.78 -7.14 -0.62
N GLY A 308 -12.69 -7.82 -1.31
CA GLY A 308 -12.43 -9.11 -1.95
C GLY A 308 -11.27 -9.04 -2.95
N LEU A 309 -11.19 -7.98 -3.78
CA LEU A 309 -10.07 -7.77 -4.68
C LEU A 309 -8.74 -7.52 -3.93
N ARG A 310 -8.77 -6.79 -2.83
CA ARG A 310 -7.58 -6.55 -1.99
C ARG A 310 -7.05 -7.84 -1.37
N THR A 311 -7.95 -8.65 -0.81
CA THR A 311 -7.58 -9.95 -0.20
C THR A 311 -7.10 -10.94 -1.26
N ALA A 312 -7.77 -11.01 -2.42
CA ALA A 312 -7.34 -11.85 -3.54
C ALA A 312 -5.97 -11.42 -4.09
N GLY A 313 -5.72 -10.10 -4.22
CA GLY A 313 -4.42 -9.57 -4.61
C GLY A 313 -3.31 -9.91 -3.61
N ALA A 314 -3.59 -9.80 -2.32
CA ALA A 314 -2.66 -10.20 -1.26
C ALA A 314 -2.38 -11.72 -1.31
N GLN A 315 -3.41 -12.53 -1.45
CA GLN A 315 -3.29 -13.98 -1.56
C GLN A 315 -2.48 -14.39 -2.80
N TRP A 316 -2.65 -13.67 -3.92
CA TRP A 316 -1.86 -13.90 -5.13
C TRP A 316 -0.36 -13.66 -4.84
N VAL A 317 -0.01 -12.59 -4.15
CA VAL A 317 1.38 -12.31 -3.75
C VAL A 317 1.91 -13.37 -2.80
N LEU A 318 1.13 -13.78 -1.79
CA LEU A 318 1.48 -14.84 -0.85
C LEU A 318 1.70 -16.20 -1.51
N SER A 319 1.06 -16.45 -2.65
CA SER A 319 1.23 -17.69 -3.42
C SER A 319 2.57 -17.77 -4.15
N ASN A 320 3.32 -16.65 -4.26
CA ASN A 320 4.67 -16.66 -4.81
C ASN A 320 5.67 -17.15 -3.74
N PRO A 321 6.37 -18.28 -3.95
CA PRO A 321 7.28 -18.83 -2.96
C PRO A 321 8.54 -17.98 -2.73
N ASP A 322 8.87 -17.08 -3.66
CA ASP A 322 10.05 -16.21 -3.57
C ASP A 322 9.72 -14.87 -2.86
N MET A 323 8.46 -14.69 -2.43
CA MET A 323 8.03 -13.58 -1.58
C MET A 323 7.93 -14.06 -0.13
N HIS A 324 8.71 -13.46 0.78
CA HIS A 324 8.75 -13.95 2.16
C HIS A 324 7.60 -13.38 3.01
N THR A 325 7.24 -12.11 2.85
CA THR A 325 6.14 -11.48 3.59
C THR A 325 5.47 -10.37 2.78
N ILE A 326 4.20 -10.10 3.07
CA ILE A 326 3.47 -8.94 2.54
C ILE A 326 3.30 -7.89 3.63
N CYS A 327 3.57 -6.63 3.30
CA CYS A 327 3.52 -5.51 4.23
C CYS A 327 2.21 -4.73 4.07
N ILE A 328 1.26 -4.95 4.97
CA ILE A 328 -0.08 -4.38 4.92
C ILE A 328 -0.21 -3.22 5.91
N GLY A 329 -0.74 -2.08 5.43
CA GLY A 329 -1.09 -0.96 6.30
C GLY A 329 -2.44 -1.21 6.98
N PHE A 330 -2.44 -1.81 8.14
CA PHE A 330 -3.65 -2.03 8.94
C PHE A 330 -4.10 -0.74 9.63
N ARG A 331 -5.41 -0.50 9.68
CA ARG A 331 -6.02 0.69 10.29
C ARG A 331 -6.85 0.38 11.52
N ASP A 332 -7.37 -0.82 11.58
CA ASP A 332 -8.27 -1.34 12.60
C ASP A 332 -8.08 -2.85 12.79
N PHE A 333 -8.66 -3.39 13.84
CA PHE A 333 -8.59 -4.81 14.17
C PHE A 333 -9.31 -5.67 13.12
N ASP A 334 -10.43 -5.19 12.59
CA ASP A 334 -11.25 -5.92 11.60
C ASP A 334 -10.44 -6.17 10.31
N THR A 335 -9.60 -5.21 9.93
CA THR A 335 -8.71 -5.37 8.78
C THR A 335 -7.64 -6.43 9.06
N ILE A 336 -7.08 -6.48 10.28
CA ILE A 336 -6.15 -7.55 10.67
C ILE A 336 -6.85 -8.91 10.61
N ASP A 337 -8.01 -9.04 11.23
CA ASP A 337 -8.80 -10.29 11.27
C ASP A 337 -9.19 -10.78 9.87
N ARG A 338 -9.42 -9.88 8.93
CA ARG A 338 -9.71 -10.20 7.54
C ARG A 338 -8.50 -10.77 6.79
N PHE A 339 -7.30 -10.31 7.10
CA PHE A 339 -6.08 -10.76 6.40
C PHE A 339 -5.46 -12.01 7.02
N LEU A 340 -5.59 -12.22 8.33
CA LEU A 340 -5.01 -13.38 9.02
C LEU A 340 -5.39 -14.74 8.39
N PRO A 341 -6.63 -14.99 7.92
CA PRO A 341 -6.99 -16.26 7.26
C PRO A 341 -6.23 -16.53 5.95
N LEU A 342 -5.64 -15.49 5.34
CA LEU A 342 -4.84 -15.64 4.12
C LEU A 342 -3.45 -16.25 4.38
N SER A 343 -3.01 -16.24 5.64
CA SER A 343 -1.72 -16.82 6.03
C SER A 343 -1.69 -18.32 5.75
N GLY A 344 -0.68 -18.76 4.98
CA GLY A 344 -0.52 -20.14 4.55
C GLY A 344 -1.56 -20.61 3.52
N ALA A 345 -2.49 -19.76 3.10
CA ALA A 345 -3.49 -20.11 2.09
C ALA A 345 -2.89 -20.04 0.68
N THR A 346 -3.25 -21.03 -0.15
CA THR A 346 -2.86 -21.07 -1.57
C THR A 346 -4.05 -20.72 -2.45
N MET A 347 -3.78 -20.09 -3.58
CA MET A 347 -4.81 -19.83 -4.59
C MET A 347 -5.09 -21.08 -5.43
N THR A 348 -6.34 -21.33 -5.70
CA THR A 348 -6.74 -22.29 -6.73
C THR A 348 -6.41 -21.74 -8.11
N ARG A 349 -6.23 -22.64 -9.09
CA ARG A 349 -6.03 -22.24 -10.49
C ARG A 349 -7.17 -21.34 -11.00
N ALA A 350 -8.39 -21.59 -10.57
CA ALA A 350 -9.56 -20.81 -10.96
C ALA A 350 -9.49 -19.36 -10.43
N GLN A 351 -9.04 -19.17 -9.19
CA GLN A 351 -8.82 -17.82 -8.62
C GLN A 351 -7.69 -17.08 -9.34
N VAL A 352 -6.60 -17.76 -9.69
CA VAL A 352 -5.51 -17.14 -10.48
C VAL A 352 -6.04 -16.69 -11.84
N LEU A 353 -6.81 -17.53 -12.53
CA LEU A 353 -7.43 -17.17 -13.80
C LEU A 353 -8.41 -16.00 -13.66
N ALA A 354 -9.15 -15.90 -12.54
CA ALA A 354 -10.02 -14.75 -12.27
C ALA A 354 -9.24 -13.43 -12.23
N LEU A 355 -8.11 -13.42 -11.54
CA LEU A 355 -7.23 -12.23 -11.49
C LEU A 355 -6.56 -11.95 -12.84
N ASP A 356 -6.21 -12.98 -13.63
CA ASP A 356 -5.67 -12.76 -14.98
C ASP A 356 -6.74 -12.16 -15.92
N HIS A 357 -7.99 -12.59 -15.85
CA HIS A 357 -9.09 -11.95 -16.59
C HIS A 357 -9.29 -10.50 -16.16
N TYR A 358 -9.30 -10.24 -14.84
CA TYR A 358 -9.37 -8.85 -14.34
C TYR A 358 -8.20 -8.02 -14.86
N ARG A 359 -6.98 -8.56 -14.85
CA ARG A 359 -5.77 -7.88 -15.33
C ARG A 359 -5.89 -7.47 -16.80
N VAL A 360 -6.46 -8.30 -17.62
CA VAL A 360 -6.70 -8.01 -19.05
C VAL A 360 -7.79 -6.94 -19.19
N ALA A 361 -8.95 -7.14 -18.58
CA ALA A 361 -10.10 -6.24 -18.67
C ALA A 361 -9.80 -4.85 -18.10
N ALA A 362 -9.12 -4.77 -16.95
CA ALA A 362 -8.81 -3.53 -16.27
C ALA A 362 -7.43 -2.94 -16.63
N SER A 363 -6.79 -3.41 -17.72
CA SER A 363 -5.43 -3.02 -18.08
C SER A 363 -5.28 -1.51 -18.27
N SER A 364 -6.19 -0.89 -19.01
CA SER A 364 -6.21 0.55 -19.31
C SER A 364 -6.64 1.43 -18.11
N LEU A 365 -7.20 0.82 -17.07
CA LEU A 365 -7.69 1.54 -15.89
C LEU A 365 -6.64 1.68 -14.79
N TYR A 366 -5.52 0.98 -14.88
CA TYR A 366 -4.53 0.91 -13.82
C TYR A 366 -3.15 1.38 -14.31
N CYS A 367 -2.74 2.56 -13.87
CA CYS A 367 -1.35 3.00 -14.00
C CYS A 367 -0.48 2.21 -13.01
N ARG A 368 0.42 1.38 -13.54
CA ARG A 368 1.27 0.49 -12.74
C ARG A 368 2.18 1.27 -11.81
N HIS A 369 2.23 0.87 -10.56
CA HIS A 369 3.21 1.42 -9.62
C HIS A 369 4.62 1.19 -10.16
N SER A 370 5.47 2.18 -10.02
CA SER A 370 6.86 2.10 -10.47
C SER A 370 7.06 2.02 -12.00
N CYS A 371 6.03 2.29 -12.78
CA CYS A 371 6.12 2.35 -14.23
C CYS A 371 6.79 3.66 -14.69
N THR A 372 7.68 3.55 -15.70
CA THR A 372 8.38 4.70 -16.29
C THR A 372 8.19 4.80 -17.79
N GLU A 373 7.37 3.94 -18.40
CA GLU A 373 7.26 3.79 -19.86
C GLU A 373 6.88 5.11 -20.59
N CYS A 374 6.02 5.92 -19.97
CA CYS A 374 5.61 7.19 -20.56
C CYS A 374 6.50 8.40 -20.16
N SER A 375 7.47 8.22 -19.27
CA SER A 375 8.26 9.34 -18.73
C SER A 375 9.05 10.07 -19.82
N GLY A 376 9.68 9.32 -20.73
CA GLY A 376 10.47 9.90 -21.82
C GLY A 376 9.64 10.66 -22.87
N ALA A 377 8.34 10.40 -22.96
CA ALA A 377 7.43 11.08 -23.89
C ALA A 377 6.76 12.33 -23.27
N CYS A 378 6.94 12.58 -21.97
CA CYS A 378 6.35 13.74 -21.32
C CYS A 378 7.22 15.00 -21.48
N PRO A 379 6.81 16.02 -22.26
CA PRO A 379 7.60 17.23 -22.44
C PRO A 379 7.70 18.09 -21.19
N GLN A 380 6.82 17.85 -20.20
CA GLN A 380 6.71 18.60 -18.97
C GLN A 380 7.32 17.86 -17.77
N ALA A 381 7.94 16.72 -18.00
CA ALA A 381 8.56 15.89 -16.95
C ALA A 381 7.63 15.51 -15.77
N VAL A 382 6.32 15.41 -16.01
CA VAL A 382 5.35 15.04 -14.98
C VAL A 382 5.61 13.60 -14.53
N PRO A 383 5.83 13.32 -13.23
CA PRO A 383 6.07 11.98 -12.73
C PRO A 383 4.74 11.20 -12.59
N VAL A 384 4.17 10.80 -13.73
CA VAL A 384 2.83 10.22 -13.86
C VAL A 384 2.57 9.11 -12.85
N SER A 385 3.45 8.10 -12.76
CA SER A 385 3.23 6.96 -11.85
C SER A 385 3.25 7.38 -10.36
N THR A 386 3.94 8.45 -10.03
CA THR A 386 3.96 9.02 -8.67
C THR A 386 2.68 9.80 -8.36
N VAL A 387 2.20 10.62 -9.28
CA VAL A 387 0.91 11.30 -9.16
C VAL A 387 -0.21 10.26 -8.95
N MET A 388 -0.24 9.22 -9.78
CA MET A 388 -1.21 8.13 -9.66
C MET A 388 -1.06 7.36 -8.35
N ARG A 389 0.16 7.18 -7.85
CA ARG A 389 0.40 6.58 -6.53
C ARG A 389 -0.14 7.43 -5.38
N TYR A 390 -0.04 8.76 -5.47
CA TYR A 390 -0.62 9.64 -4.46
C TYR A 390 -2.15 9.63 -4.52
N ALA A 391 -2.73 9.58 -5.71
CA ALA A 391 -4.16 9.33 -5.86
C ALA A 391 -4.58 7.99 -5.22
N TYR A 392 -3.78 6.93 -5.39
CA TYR A 392 -3.99 5.65 -4.71
C TYR A 392 -3.94 5.79 -3.17
N TYR A 393 -3.02 6.58 -2.62
CA TYR A 393 -2.99 6.82 -1.17
C TYR A 393 -4.26 7.52 -0.70
N PHE A 394 -4.77 8.45 -1.49
CA PHE A 394 -5.99 9.17 -1.20
C PHE A 394 -7.22 8.24 -1.25
N THR A 395 -7.42 7.53 -2.37
CA THR A 395 -8.64 6.75 -2.64
C THR A 395 -8.64 5.38 -1.97
N GLU A 396 -7.49 4.68 -1.97
CA GLU A 396 -7.39 3.28 -1.56
C GLU A 396 -6.92 3.11 -0.12
N GLN A 397 -6.11 4.05 0.36
CA GLN A 397 -5.53 3.95 1.69
C GLN A 397 -6.16 4.91 2.70
N ALA A 398 -7.18 5.71 2.33
CA ALA A 398 -7.77 6.79 3.14
C ALA A 398 -6.69 7.60 3.89
N ARG A 399 -5.64 8.00 3.15
CA ARG A 399 -4.52 8.81 3.65
C ARG A 399 -4.53 10.17 2.95
N GLU A 400 -5.67 10.83 2.93
CA GLU A 400 -5.97 12.02 2.14
C GLU A 400 -4.95 13.13 2.41
N LYS A 401 -4.82 13.55 3.66
CA LYS A 401 -3.87 14.62 4.06
C LYS A 401 -2.42 14.28 3.70
N HIS A 402 -2.02 13.02 3.86
CA HIS A 402 -0.68 12.56 3.50
C HIS A 402 -0.47 12.62 1.98
N ALA A 403 -1.45 12.13 1.21
CA ALA A 403 -1.41 12.14 -0.25
C ALA A 403 -1.29 13.57 -0.79
N MET A 404 -2.13 14.48 -0.30
CA MET A 404 -2.13 15.90 -0.67
C MET A 404 -0.82 16.60 -0.29
N SER A 405 -0.27 16.31 0.90
CA SER A 405 1.02 16.87 1.33
C SER A 405 2.17 16.40 0.42
N LYS A 406 2.20 15.10 0.06
CA LYS A 406 3.21 14.54 -0.85
C LYS A 406 3.07 15.11 -2.27
N TYR A 407 1.84 15.28 -2.75
CA TYR A 407 1.58 15.88 -4.05
C TYR A 407 2.07 17.33 -4.14
N ARG A 408 1.75 18.14 -3.13
CA ARG A 408 2.27 19.52 -3.03
C ARG A 408 3.80 19.57 -3.07
N GLY A 409 4.45 18.59 -2.44
CA GLY A 409 5.92 18.48 -2.42
C GLY A 409 6.55 18.16 -3.79
N LEU A 410 5.75 17.84 -4.83
CA LEU A 410 6.23 17.72 -6.20
C LEU A 410 6.43 19.09 -6.90
N GLY A 411 5.94 20.17 -6.31
CA GLY A 411 6.06 21.52 -6.89
C GLY A 411 5.15 21.80 -8.09
N TYR A 412 4.22 20.92 -8.38
CA TYR A 412 3.21 21.08 -9.46
C TYR A 412 1.94 21.70 -8.89
N GLY A 413 2.00 22.92 -8.34
CA GLY A 413 0.87 23.62 -7.79
C GLY A 413 -0.36 23.72 -8.74
N ASP A 414 -1.05 24.86 -8.72
CA ASP A 414 -2.30 25.08 -9.48
C ASP A 414 -2.16 25.03 -11.01
N ALA A 415 -0.94 25.09 -11.55
CA ALA A 415 -0.64 25.03 -12.97
C ALA A 415 -0.16 23.63 -13.36
N LEU A 416 -1.06 22.64 -13.35
CA LEU A 416 -0.70 21.32 -13.85
C LEU A 416 -0.43 21.40 -15.35
N PRO A 417 0.81 21.14 -15.83
CA PRO A 417 1.16 21.31 -17.24
C PRO A 417 0.32 20.44 -18.19
N CYS A 418 -0.34 19.40 -17.65
CA CYS A 418 -1.20 18.53 -18.45
C CYS A 418 -2.47 19.21 -18.97
N ASP A 419 -2.95 20.30 -18.34
CA ASP A 419 -4.15 20.99 -18.78
C ASP A 419 -4.07 21.46 -20.25
N SER A 420 -2.95 22.07 -20.60
CA SER A 420 -2.70 22.59 -21.97
C SER A 420 -1.84 21.68 -22.84
N CYS A 421 -1.51 20.47 -22.39
CA CYS A 421 -0.64 19.55 -23.11
C CYS A 421 -1.43 18.68 -24.08
N SER A 422 -0.88 18.44 -25.29
CA SER A 422 -1.46 17.52 -26.28
C SER A 422 -1.48 16.04 -25.84
N GLY A 423 -0.81 15.70 -24.72
CA GLY A 423 -0.82 14.35 -24.15
C GLY A 423 -0.01 13.29 -24.90
N PRO A 424 1.21 13.58 -25.40
CA PRO A 424 2.00 12.60 -26.17
C PRO A 424 2.35 11.33 -25.36
N CYS A 425 2.29 11.41 -24.03
CA CYS A 425 2.50 10.28 -23.13
C CYS A 425 1.45 9.15 -23.30
N ALA A 426 0.24 9.46 -23.80
CA ALA A 426 -0.79 8.45 -24.04
C ALA A 426 -0.33 7.40 -25.07
N GLY A 427 0.30 7.83 -26.17
CA GLY A 427 0.84 6.94 -27.20
C GLY A 427 2.04 6.09 -26.74
N ALA A 428 2.71 6.50 -25.68
CA ALA A 428 3.83 5.76 -25.08
C ALA A 428 3.41 4.75 -24.03
N CYS A 429 2.12 4.70 -23.62
CA CYS A 429 1.64 3.77 -22.62
C CYS A 429 1.34 2.39 -23.23
N PRO A 430 2.12 1.33 -22.93
CA PRO A 430 1.86 0.00 -23.49
C PRO A 430 0.58 -0.66 -22.95
N PHE A 431 -0.05 -0.04 -21.94
CA PHE A 431 -1.24 -0.55 -21.28
C PHE A 431 -2.53 0.17 -21.70
N GLY A 432 -2.43 1.16 -22.60
CA GLY A 432 -3.57 1.94 -23.07
C GLY A 432 -4.22 2.84 -22.01
N VAL A 433 -3.47 3.23 -20.97
CA VAL A 433 -4.02 4.13 -19.93
C VAL A 433 -4.21 5.54 -20.53
N ASN A 434 -5.42 6.10 -20.38
CA ASN A 434 -5.64 7.52 -20.66
C ASN A 434 -4.93 8.36 -19.58
N ILE A 435 -3.63 8.63 -19.81
CA ILE A 435 -2.75 9.26 -18.82
C ILE A 435 -3.24 10.66 -18.50
N LYS A 436 -3.57 11.48 -19.52
CA LYS A 436 -3.99 12.86 -19.31
C LYS A 436 -5.23 12.93 -18.41
N ALA A 437 -6.29 12.21 -18.76
CA ALA A 437 -7.52 12.19 -17.95
C ALA A 437 -7.27 11.72 -16.51
N ASN A 438 -6.45 10.66 -16.34
CA ASN A 438 -6.15 10.13 -14.99
C ASN A 438 -5.31 11.10 -14.15
N VAL A 439 -4.31 11.76 -14.74
CA VAL A 439 -3.46 12.72 -14.01
C VAL A 439 -4.24 13.97 -13.62
N LEU A 440 -5.10 14.49 -14.51
CA LEU A 440 -6.00 15.62 -14.20
C LEU A 440 -7.00 15.24 -13.11
N ALA A 441 -7.55 14.04 -13.18
CA ALA A 441 -8.40 13.49 -12.16
C ALA A 441 -7.69 13.40 -10.79
N ALA A 442 -6.46 12.93 -10.79
CA ALA A 442 -5.64 12.84 -9.60
C ALA A 442 -5.31 14.24 -9.05
N HIS A 443 -5.03 15.21 -9.92
CA HIS A 443 -4.80 16.61 -9.54
C HIS A 443 -5.99 17.17 -8.77
N GLY A 444 -7.21 17.05 -9.31
CA GLY A 444 -8.43 17.52 -8.65
C GLY A 444 -8.68 16.87 -7.27
N LEU A 445 -8.27 15.60 -7.08
CA LEU A 445 -8.36 14.93 -5.79
C LEU A 445 -7.30 15.40 -4.79
N LEU A 446 -6.11 15.76 -5.27
CA LEU A 446 -4.91 15.98 -4.45
C LEU A 446 -4.66 17.46 -4.14
N THR A 447 -5.38 18.37 -4.77
CA THR A 447 -5.39 19.82 -4.49
C THR A 447 -6.62 20.19 -3.67
N LEU A 448 -6.46 21.15 -2.78
CA LEU A 448 -7.61 21.85 -2.18
C LEU A 448 -8.11 22.85 -3.23
N ALA A 449 -9.40 22.85 -3.48
CA ALA A 449 -10.07 23.88 -4.28
C ALA A 449 -9.96 25.25 -3.59
#